data_4cb228ed9095ce80e5f0fc20876b43eb
#
_entry.id   4cb228ed9095ce80e5f0fc20876b43eb
#
_cell.length_a   1.000
_cell.length_b   1.000
_cell.length_c   1.000
_cell.angle_alpha   90.00
_cell.angle_beta   90.00
_cell.angle_gamma   90.00
#
_symmetry.space_group_name_H-M   'P 1'
#
loop_
_entity.id
_entity.type
_entity.pdbx_description
1 polymer ?
#
loop_
_entity_poly.entity_id
_entity_poly.type
_entity_poly.pdbx_seq_one_letter_code
_entity_poly.pdbx_strand_id
1 'polypeptide(L)'
;MGLIENPKTYTGRDLETIFFRPMLTGQNAEQLGIRVLYNMPVPTTIQLWSPSDNILQPYNVGWNGGCASNKHQKTIELSRIKAELGFGAADYFSQVYELITNRADVNLDDLTGTELEQAETEMFRAAIAESLRVTMWIGDTTANKYNMFDGFITKLMKYDGCTHVDFTNYDVDGESSIQIFQKLWAESPALLKSMKGDGNLVLLVSSDVYDAYDQYLDAHGSDAAYTDLTTGRRELSYHGIKLVDIGVSHLLHETNIEGPICILTDRRNLVLAVNTADYPGSEVRMWYNPDDMENRQRAIFLAGCEVLDETLVSVGKFQ
;
A
#
# COMPACT_ATOMS: atom_id res chain seq x y z
N MET A 1 -26.29 17.37 -1.94
CA MET A 1 -27.01 16.86 -0.76
C MET A 1 -26.21 17.35 0.44
N GLY A 2 -26.77 18.30 1.22
CA GLY A 2 -26.01 18.90 2.32
C GLY A 2 -25.63 17.86 3.38
N LEU A 3 -24.39 17.86 3.79
CA LEU A 3 -23.85 16.96 4.83
C LEU A 3 -24.45 17.19 6.22
N ILE A 4 -25.19 18.29 6.42
CA ILE A 4 -25.76 18.67 7.71
C ILE A 4 -27.21 19.16 7.49
N GLU A 5 -28.20 18.38 7.96
CA GLU A 5 -29.60 18.76 7.94
C GLU A 5 -29.98 19.81 9.02
N ASN A 6 -29.18 19.88 10.08
CA ASN A 6 -29.37 20.88 11.15
C ASN A 6 -28.03 21.55 11.45
N PRO A 7 -27.90 22.87 11.27
CA PRO A 7 -26.66 23.56 11.61
C PRO A 7 -26.41 23.49 13.12
N LYS A 8 -25.31 22.88 13.49
CA LYS A 8 -24.79 22.84 14.85
C LYS A 8 -23.52 23.69 14.91
N THR A 9 -23.31 24.36 16.01
CA THR A 9 -22.05 25.07 16.27
C THR A 9 -21.00 24.05 16.65
N TYR A 10 -19.96 23.91 15.82
CA TYR A 10 -18.84 23.00 16.05
C TYR A 10 -17.60 23.79 16.43
N THR A 11 -16.86 23.37 17.44
CA THR A 11 -15.64 24.01 17.90
C THR A 11 -14.52 23.00 18.11
N GLY A 12 -13.31 23.31 17.64
CA GLY A 12 -12.11 22.53 17.90
C GLY A 12 -12.20 21.04 17.48
N ARG A 13 -12.20 20.13 18.47
CA ARG A 13 -12.24 18.66 18.24
C ARG A 13 -13.46 18.17 17.45
N ASP A 14 -14.57 18.84 17.52
CA ASP A 14 -15.78 18.45 16.80
C ASP A 14 -15.65 18.75 15.30
N LEU A 15 -14.88 19.75 14.92
CA LEU A 15 -14.52 20.04 13.54
C LEU A 15 -13.69 18.88 12.94
N GLU A 16 -12.68 18.41 13.64
CA GLU A 16 -11.86 17.28 13.24
C GLU A 16 -12.70 16.03 12.96
N THR A 17 -13.68 15.75 13.82
CA THR A 17 -14.57 14.58 13.67
C THR A 17 -15.54 14.68 12.49
N ILE A 18 -15.92 15.88 12.07
CA ILE A 18 -16.96 16.10 11.03
C ILE A 18 -16.36 16.17 9.64
N PHE A 19 -15.18 16.76 9.51
CA PHE A 19 -14.55 16.94 8.20
C PHE A 19 -13.78 15.69 7.74
N PHE A 20 -13.39 14.79 8.65
CA PHE A 20 -12.61 13.62 8.29
C PHE A 20 -13.50 12.41 7.98
N ARG A 21 -13.72 12.17 6.69
CA ARG A 21 -14.14 10.86 6.24
C ARG A 21 -12.92 9.93 6.31
N PRO A 22 -13.04 8.70 6.84
CA PRO A 22 -11.95 7.74 6.79
C PRO A 22 -11.49 7.54 5.34
N MET A 23 -10.26 7.93 5.03
CA MET A 23 -9.71 7.83 3.67
C MET A 23 -8.87 6.58 3.49
N LEU A 24 -8.28 6.08 4.58
CA LEU A 24 -7.47 4.86 4.53
C LEU A 24 -8.37 3.63 4.55
N THR A 25 -8.39 2.90 3.44
CA THR A 25 -9.23 1.70 3.28
C THR A 25 -8.47 0.41 3.54
N GLY A 26 -7.14 0.45 3.67
CA GLY A 26 -6.31 -0.72 3.89
C GLY A 26 -5.09 -0.43 4.77
N GLN A 27 -4.29 -1.47 5.03
CA GLN A 27 -3.08 -1.34 5.82
C GLN A 27 -1.97 -0.63 5.04
N ASN A 28 -1.22 0.24 5.71
CA ASN A 28 -0.05 0.91 5.16
C ASN A 28 1.12 -0.08 4.96
N ALA A 29 2.11 0.30 4.14
CA ALA A 29 3.30 -0.52 3.88
C ALA A 29 4.00 -0.98 5.17
N GLU A 30 4.14 -0.10 6.16
CA GLU A 30 4.77 -0.43 7.45
C GLU A 30 3.95 -1.43 8.26
N GLN A 31 2.63 -1.28 8.30
CA GLN A 31 1.72 -2.20 9.00
C GLN A 31 1.74 -3.61 8.38
N LEU A 32 1.95 -3.68 7.07
CA LEU A 32 2.13 -4.94 6.34
C LEU A 32 3.52 -5.56 6.55
N GLY A 33 4.45 -4.81 7.13
CA GLY A 33 5.85 -5.19 7.28
C GLY A 33 6.64 -5.15 5.97
N ILE A 34 6.15 -4.43 4.97
CA ILE A 34 6.88 -4.08 3.75
C ILE A 34 8.03 -3.14 4.12
N ARG A 35 9.20 -3.36 3.52
CA ARG A 35 10.36 -2.51 3.79
C ARG A 35 10.16 -1.12 3.19
N VAL A 36 10.09 -0.09 4.03
CA VAL A 36 10.07 1.31 3.58
C VAL A 36 11.48 1.90 3.70
N LEU A 37 11.98 2.46 2.60
CA LEU A 37 13.27 3.15 2.54
C LEU A 37 13.02 4.65 2.49
N TYR A 38 13.45 5.35 3.52
CA TYR A 38 13.29 6.78 3.68
C TYR A 38 14.51 7.57 3.17
N ASN A 39 14.33 8.85 2.95
CA ASN A 39 15.40 9.77 2.54
C ASN A 39 16.16 9.33 1.29
N MET A 40 15.46 8.77 0.30
CA MET A 40 16.04 8.34 -0.96
C MET A 40 16.00 9.47 -2.01
N PRO A 41 17.07 10.23 -2.18
CA PRO A 41 17.04 11.42 -3.05
C PRO A 41 17.14 11.09 -4.55
N VAL A 42 17.62 9.90 -4.88
CA VAL A 42 17.92 9.44 -6.25
C VAL A 42 17.64 7.95 -6.38
N PRO A 43 17.50 7.42 -7.59
CA PRO A 43 17.45 5.98 -7.81
C PRO A 43 18.61 5.27 -7.12
N THR A 44 18.30 4.27 -6.32
CA THR A 44 19.28 3.58 -5.48
C THR A 44 19.39 2.14 -5.88
N THR A 45 20.62 1.66 -6.05
CA THR A 45 20.90 0.25 -6.33
C THR A 45 21.08 -0.51 -5.02
N ILE A 46 20.21 -1.49 -4.78
CA ILE A 46 20.33 -2.41 -3.66
C ILE A 46 21.15 -3.62 -4.11
N GLN A 47 22.14 -3.99 -3.30
CA GLN A 47 22.92 -5.19 -3.52
C GLN A 47 22.32 -6.32 -2.70
N LEU A 48 21.93 -7.40 -3.38
CA LEU A 48 21.47 -8.64 -2.78
C LEU A 48 22.62 -9.63 -2.77
N TRP A 49 22.96 -10.12 -1.61
CA TRP A 49 24.01 -11.11 -1.44
C TRP A 49 23.37 -12.46 -1.14
N SER A 50 23.61 -13.42 -2.00
CA SER A 50 23.28 -14.82 -1.77
C SER A 50 24.57 -15.58 -1.52
N PRO A 51 24.76 -16.20 -0.33
CA PRO A 51 25.87 -17.14 -0.14
C PRO A 51 25.69 -18.32 -1.10
N SER A 52 26.77 -18.92 -1.56
CA SER A 52 26.67 -20.15 -2.32
C SER A 52 26.09 -21.28 -1.45
N ASP A 53 25.33 -22.17 -2.05
CA ASP A 53 24.58 -23.22 -1.35
C ASP A 53 25.44 -24.17 -0.52
N ASN A 54 26.73 -24.29 -0.84
CA ASN A 54 27.63 -25.16 -0.13
C ASN A 54 28.99 -24.48 0.18
N ILE A 55 29.02 -23.75 1.31
CA ILE A 55 30.25 -23.08 1.78
C ILE A 55 31.15 -24.03 2.53
N LEU A 56 30.58 -25.09 3.14
CA LEU A 56 31.33 -26.02 3.96
C LEU A 56 32.18 -26.96 3.10
N GLN A 57 33.45 -27.07 3.45
CA GLN A 57 34.41 -27.97 2.79
C GLN A 57 35.05 -28.89 3.84
N PRO A 58 35.47 -30.12 3.45
CA PRO A 58 36.29 -30.96 4.33
C PRO A 58 37.56 -30.23 4.75
N TYR A 59 37.95 -30.41 6.01
CA TYR A 59 39.17 -29.77 6.51
C TYR A 59 40.41 -30.27 5.75
N ASN A 60 41.11 -29.33 5.13
CA ASN A 60 42.44 -29.52 4.56
C ASN A 60 43.35 -28.39 5.03
N VAL A 61 44.64 -28.67 5.16
CA VAL A 61 45.64 -27.64 5.54
C VAL A 61 45.85 -26.67 4.39
N GLY A 62 45.67 -25.35 4.64
CA GLY A 62 45.88 -24.29 3.68
C GLY A 62 44.57 -23.75 3.09
N TRP A 63 44.69 -22.78 2.21
CA TRP A 63 43.53 -22.17 1.49
C TRP A 63 43.24 -22.99 0.22
N ASN A 64 42.06 -23.62 0.18
CA ASN A 64 41.65 -24.50 -0.94
C ASN A 64 40.69 -23.86 -1.93
N GLY A 65 40.60 -22.52 -1.94
CA GLY A 65 39.62 -21.79 -2.71
C GLY A 65 38.26 -21.73 -1.97
N GLY A 66 37.63 -20.57 -2.00
CA GLY A 66 36.29 -20.37 -1.44
C GLY A 66 35.25 -20.41 -2.55
N CYS A 67 34.01 -20.72 -2.17
CA CYS A 67 32.88 -20.54 -3.06
C CYS A 67 32.63 -19.04 -3.29
N ALA A 68 32.39 -18.64 -4.54
CA ALA A 68 32.03 -17.26 -4.84
C ALA A 68 30.60 -16.98 -4.33
N SER A 69 30.39 -15.83 -3.68
CA SER A 69 29.04 -15.37 -3.37
C SER A 69 28.39 -14.81 -4.63
N ASN A 70 27.15 -15.18 -4.87
CA ASN A 70 26.37 -14.57 -5.92
C ASN A 70 25.89 -13.18 -5.46
N LYS A 71 26.16 -12.18 -6.28
CA LYS A 71 25.74 -10.79 -6.02
C LYS A 71 24.75 -10.39 -7.10
N HIS A 72 23.56 -10.03 -6.69
CA HIS A 72 22.56 -9.46 -7.56
C HIS A 72 22.38 -8.00 -7.21
N GLN A 73 22.13 -7.18 -8.22
CA GLN A 73 21.85 -5.74 -8.05
C GLN A 73 20.45 -5.48 -8.58
N LYS A 74 19.65 -4.78 -7.78
CA LYS A 74 18.33 -4.29 -8.19
C LYS A 74 18.28 -2.78 -7.96
N THR A 75 17.94 -2.03 -9.00
CA THR A 75 17.81 -0.58 -8.91
C THR A 75 16.36 -0.20 -8.66
N ILE A 76 16.11 0.58 -7.63
CA ILE A 76 14.80 1.15 -7.35
C ILE A 76 14.72 2.50 -8.07
N GLU A 77 13.81 2.61 -9.00
CA GLU A 77 13.50 3.84 -9.68
C GLU A 77 12.51 4.67 -8.88
N LEU A 78 12.74 5.98 -8.79
CA LEU A 78 11.88 6.92 -8.10
C LEU A 78 11.24 7.88 -9.10
N SER A 79 9.93 8.00 -9.06
CA SER A 79 9.17 8.96 -9.85
C SER A 79 8.88 10.21 -9.03
N ARG A 80 8.98 11.38 -9.67
CA ARG A 80 8.63 12.66 -9.04
C ARG A 80 7.13 12.86 -9.10
N ILE A 81 6.52 12.99 -7.93
CA ILE A 81 5.08 13.09 -7.74
C ILE A 81 4.73 14.49 -7.24
N LYS A 82 3.63 15.02 -7.72
CA LYS A 82 3.06 16.29 -7.31
C LYS A 82 1.59 16.06 -6.94
N ALA A 83 1.20 16.52 -5.77
CA ALA A 83 -0.19 16.62 -5.34
C ALA A 83 -0.56 18.10 -5.21
N GLU A 84 -1.68 18.49 -5.75
CA GLU A 84 -2.20 19.86 -5.70
C GLU A 84 -3.69 19.84 -5.40
N LEU A 85 -4.12 20.76 -4.54
CA LEU A 85 -5.52 21.01 -4.20
C LEU A 85 -5.73 22.52 -4.16
N GLY A 86 -6.85 23.00 -4.73
CA GLY A 86 -7.30 24.39 -4.66
C GLY A 86 -8.75 24.42 -4.20
N PHE A 87 -9.07 25.33 -3.30
CA PHE A 87 -10.43 25.54 -2.79
C PHE A 87 -10.68 26.99 -2.42
N GLY A 88 -11.90 27.47 -2.63
CA GLY A 88 -12.34 28.78 -2.21
C GLY A 88 -12.82 28.78 -0.76
N ALA A 89 -12.64 29.87 -0.03
CA ALA A 89 -13.20 29.98 1.32
C ALA A 89 -14.75 29.92 1.31
N ALA A 90 -15.37 30.32 0.21
CA ALA A 90 -16.82 30.26 0.00
C ALA A 90 -17.37 28.83 -0.14
N ASP A 91 -16.51 27.83 -0.39
CA ASP A 91 -16.90 26.41 -0.49
C ASP A 91 -17.29 25.83 0.85
N TYR A 92 -16.88 26.49 1.95
CA TYR A 92 -17.26 26.10 3.30
C TYR A 92 -18.61 26.64 3.70
N PHE A 93 -19.30 25.92 4.56
CA PHE A 93 -20.57 26.39 5.12
C PHE A 93 -20.34 27.68 5.91
N SER A 94 -21.16 28.70 5.64
CA SER A 94 -21.01 30.04 6.20
C SER A 94 -20.87 30.08 7.72
N GLN A 95 -21.55 29.21 8.45
CA GLN A 95 -21.48 29.16 9.92
C GLN A 95 -20.15 28.62 10.44
N VAL A 96 -19.55 27.65 9.77
CA VAL A 96 -18.21 27.13 10.11
C VAL A 96 -17.16 28.17 9.78
N TYR A 97 -17.34 28.83 8.65
CA TYR A 97 -16.49 29.91 8.19
C TYR A 97 -16.47 31.12 9.17
N GLU A 98 -17.64 31.57 9.62
CA GLU A 98 -17.76 32.68 10.59
C GLU A 98 -17.11 32.37 11.95
N LEU A 99 -17.19 31.15 12.41
CA LEU A 99 -16.56 30.72 13.67
C LEU A 99 -15.03 30.70 13.62
N ILE A 100 -14.47 30.32 12.46
CA ILE A 100 -13.02 30.16 12.29
C ILE A 100 -12.36 31.48 11.93
N THR A 101 -13.03 32.33 11.14
CA THR A 101 -12.48 33.59 10.63
C THR A 101 -12.88 34.83 11.41
N ASN A 102 -13.63 34.70 12.52
CA ASN A 102 -14.15 35.82 13.32
C ASN A 102 -13.03 36.58 14.06
N ARG A 103 -12.00 37.00 13.32
CA ARG A 103 -10.95 37.91 13.75
C ARG A 103 -11.05 39.17 12.88
N ALA A 104 -11.23 40.31 13.53
CA ALA A 104 -11.53 41.61 12.91
C ALA A 104 -10.50 42.13 11.89
N ASP A 105 -9.33 41.54 11.78
CA ASP A 105 -8.20 42.00 10.96
C ASP A 105 -7.76 41.00 9.87
N VAL A 106 -8.53 39.96 9.56
CA VAL A 106 -8.14 38.94 8.59
C VAL A 106 -8.94 39.07 7.30
N ASN A 107 -8.26 38.95 6.17
CA ASN A 107 -8.92 38.77 4.88
C ASN A 107 -9.78 37.52 4.96
N LEU A 108 -11.10 37.66 4.77
CA LEU A 108 -12.06 36.59 4.94
C LEU A 108 -11.83 35.41 3.98
N ASP A 109 -11.14 35.63 2.87
CA ASP A 109 -10.84 34.62 1.86
C ASP A 109 -9.53 33.86 2.16
N ASP A 110 -8.65 34.40 3.02
CA ASP A 110 -7.37 33.79 3.36
C ASP A 110 -7.51 32.95 4.64
N LEU A 111 -7.45 31.65 4.48
CA LEU A 111 -7.55 30.67 5.57
C LEU A 111 -6.20 30.35 6.22
N THR A 112 -5.11 30.96 5.75
CA THR A 112 -3.75 30.72 6.29
C THR A 112 -3.66 31.14 7.76
N GLY A 113 -3.12 30.25 8.59
CA GLY A 113 -2.99 30.48 10.04
C GLY A 113 -4.26 30.22 10.85
N THR A 114 -5.30 29.69 10.25
CA THR A 114 -6.55 29.32 10.92
C THR A 114 -6.54 27.83 11.37
N GLU A 115 -7.47 27.45 12.25
CA GLU A 115 -7.68 26.03 12.61
C GLU A 115 -8.11 25.20 11.39
N LEU A 116 -8.78 25.83 10.42
CA LEU A 116 -9.19 25.17 9.17
C LEU A 116 -8.00 24.81 8.30
N GLU A 117 -6.95 25.62 8.26
CA GLU A 117 -5.70 25.25 7.56
C GLU A 117 -5.11 23.94 8.09
N GLN A 118 -5.11 23.75 9.43
CA GLN A 118 -4.59 22.52 10.04
C GLN A 118 -5.44 21.31 9.64
N ALA A 119 -6.78 21.43 9.73
CA ALA A 119 -7.69 20.36 9.37
C ALA A 119 -7.56 19.97 7.89
N GLU A 120 -7.52 20.97 7.00
CA GLU A 120 -7.35 20.76 5.56
C GLU A 120 -5.97 20.15 5.23
N THR A 121 -4.94 20.56 5.92
CA THR A 121 -3.58 19.99 5.74
C THR A 121 -3.54 18.52 6.13
N GLU A 122 -4.17 18.14 7.25
CA GLU A 122 -4.25 16.74 7.68
C GLU A 122 -5.09 15.89 6.72
N MET A 123 -6.20 16.43 6.23
CA MET A 123 -7.02 15.76 5.22
C MET A 123 -6.25 15.57 3.92
N PHE A 124 -5.51 16.58 3.48
CA PHE A 124 -4.68 16.49 2.27
C PHE A 124 -3.53 15.47 2.42
N ARG A 125 -2.89 15.42 3.59
CA ARG A 125 -1.90 14.39 3.92
C ARG A 125 -2.50 12.98 3.90
N ALA A 126 -3.68 12.81 4.48
CA ALA A 126 -4.39 11.53 4.45
C ALA A 126 -4.73 11.10 3.02
N ALA A 127 -5.15 12.04 2.17
CA ALA A 127 -5.44 11.80 0.76
C ALA A 127 -4.17 11.40 -0.03
N ILE A 128 -3.03 12.03 0.25
CA ILE A 128 -1.73 11.66 -0.33
C ILE A 128 -1.34 10.25 0.11
N ALA A 129 -1.47 9.93 1.39
CA ALA A 129 -1.15 8.63 1.95
C ALA A 129 -1.97 7.51 1.30
N GLU A 130 -3.27 7.72 1.14
CA GLU A 130 -4.17 6.77 0.48
C GLU A 130 -3.84 6.62 -1.01
N SER A 131 -3.62 7.72 -1.71
CA SER A 131 -3.24 7.69 -3.13
C SER A 131 -1.91 6.96 -3.34
N LEU A 132 -0.94 7.16 -2.45
CA LEU A 132 0.34 6.48 -2.51
C LEU A 132 0.19 4.98 -2.17
N ARG A 133 -0.64 4.63 -1.18
CA ARG A 133 -0.96 3.23 -0.84
C ARG A 133 -1.58 2.50 -2.03
N VAL A 134 -2.56 3.11 -2.68
CA VAL A 134 -3.21 2.54 -3.86
C VAL A 134 -2.22 2.42 -5.02
N THR A 135 -1.46 3.47 -5.33
CA THR A 135 -0.47 3.45 -6.42
C THR A 135 0.63 2.40 -6.16
N MET A 136 1.05 2.21 -4.92
CA MET A 136 2.01 1.17 -4.54
C MET A 136 1.55 -0.24 -4.97
N TRP A 137 0.24 -0.51 -4.89
CA TRP A 137 -0.31 -1.81 -5.29
C TRP A 137 -0.63 -1.90 -6.77
N ILE A 138 -1.47 -1.01 -7.28
CA ILE A 138 -2.08 -1.11 -8.61
C ILE A 138 -1.55 -0.09 -9.62
N GLY A 139 -0.58 0.74 -9.25
CA GLY A 139 -0.03 1.74 -10.16
C GLY A 139 0.36 1.13 -11.51
N ASP A 140 0.03 1.83 -12.59
CA ASP A 140 0.42 1.45 -13.96
C ASP A 140 0.66 2.73 -14.77
N THR A 141 1.89 2.91 -15.20
CA THR A 141 2.32 4.09 -15.98
C THR A 141 1.60 4.23 -17.31
N THR A 142 0.94 3.18 -17.78
CA THR A 142 0.12 3.19 -19.02
C THR A 142 -1.36 3.48 -18.79
N ALA A 143 -1.82 3.47 -17.53
CA ALA A 143 -3.20 3.74 -17.17
C ALA A 143 -3.53 5.24 -17.13
N ASN A 144 -4.82 5.58 -17.09
CA ASN A 144 -5.27 6.98 -16.98
C ASN A 144 -5.18 7.52 -15.54
N LYS A 145 -5.32 6.65 -14.53
CA LYS A 145 -5.23 6.99 -13.11
C LYS A 145 -4.15 6.14 -12.45
N TYR A 146 -3.64 6.59 -11.30
CA TYR A 146 -2.58 5.92 -10.56
C TYR A 146 -1.33 5.62 -11.41
N ASN A 147 -1.00 6.51 -12.34
CA ASN A 147 0.04 6.34 -13.35
C ASN A 147 1.41 6.93 -12.98
N MET A 148 1.64 7.19 -11.69
CA MET A 148 2.86 7.84 -11.23
C MET A 148 4.09 6.92 -11.34
N PHE A 149 3.90 5.65 -11.02
CA PHE A 149 4.89 4.57 -11.17
C PHE A 149 4.18 3.22 -11.20
N ASP A 150 4.85 2.19 -11.71
CA ASP A 150 4.31 0.83 -11.73
C ASP A 150 4.30 0.25 -10.31
N GLY A 151 3.12 -0.17 -9.83
CA GLY A 151 2.91 -0.78 -8.52
C GLY A 151 3.39 -2.23 -8.45
N PHE A 152 3.34 -2.82 -7.26
CA PHE A 152 3.79 -4.21 -7.06
C PHE A 152 3.06 -5.19 -7.96
N ILE A 153 1.73 -5.12 -8.07
CA ILE A 153 0.94 -6.05 -8.87
C ILE A 153 1.31 -5.94 -10.34
N THR A 154 1.36 -4.71 -10.86
CA THR A 154 1.74 -4.43 -12.26
C THR A 154 3.13 -4.94 -12.58
N LYS A 155 4.11 -4.74 -11.69
CA LYS A 155 5.47 -5.26 -11.86
C LYS A 155 5.51 -6.78 -11.83
N LEU A 156 4.84 -7.40 -10.85
CA LEU A 156 4.81 -8.84 -10.69
C LEU A 156 4.15 -9.55 -11.87
N MET A 157 3.14 -8.94 -12.49
CA MET A 157 2.52 -9.46 -13.72
C MET A 157 3.45 -9.38 -14.94
N LYS A 158 4.38 -8.41 -14.97
CA LYS A 158 5.35 -8.21 -16.06
C LYS A 158 6.64 -9.01 -15.88
N TYR A 159 7.00 -9.41 -14.67
CA TYR A 159 8.28 -10.07 -14.39
C TYR A 159 8.26 -11.55 -14.74
N ASP A 160 9.16 -11.96 -15.64
CA ASP A 160 9.31 -13.36 -16.06
C ASP A 160 9.97 -14.25 -15.00
N GLY A 161 10.67 -13.66 -14.03
CA GLY A 161 11.32 -14.38 -12.92
C GLY A 161 10.34 -14.88 -11.86
N CYS A 162 9.11 -14.35 -11.82
CA CYS A 162 8.08 -14.78 -10.90
C CYS A 162 7.42 -16.09 -11.34
N THR A 163 6.99 -16.90 -10.38
CA THR A 163 6.15 -18.06 -10.68
C THR A 163 4.71 -17.61 -10.91
N HIS A 164 4.24 -17.74 -12.15
CA HIS A 164 2.86 -17.45 -12.52
C HIS A 164 2.03 -18.73 -12.45
N VAL A 165 0.97 -18.71 -11.64
CA VAL A 165 0.03 -19.82 -11.48
C VAL A 165 -1.27 -19.47 -12.19
N ASP A 166 -1.70 -20.30 -13.13
CA ASP A 166 -2.89 -20.07 -13.95
C ASP A 166 -4.17 -20.48 -13.19
N PHE A 167 -5.09 -19.53 -13.04
CA PHE A 167 -6.41 -19.68 -12.43
C PHE A 167 -7.55 -19.27 -13.37
N THR A 168 -7.32 -19.27 -14.69
CA THR A 168 -8.31 -18.83 -15.69
C THR A 168 -9.66 -19.55 -15.58
N ASN A 169 -9.68 -20.79 -15.08
CA ASN A 169 -10.88 -21.60 -14.92
C ASN A 169 -11.39 -21.70 -13.47
N TYR A 170 -10.95 -20.80 -12.59
CA TYR A 170 -11.36 -20.81 -11.20
C TYR A 170 -12.29 -19.64 -10.93
N ASP A 171 -13.46 -19.93 -10.36
CA ASP A 171 -14.35 -18.92 -9.83
C ASP A 171 -13.88 -18.53 -8.42
N VAL A 172 -14.21 -17.32 -7.99
CA VAL A 172 -13.92 -16.85 -6.62
C VAL A 172 -15.17 -17.08 -5.78
N ASP A 173 -15.30 -18.30 -5.27
CA ASP A 173 -16.32 -18.69 -4.32
C ASP A 173 -15.70 -19.41 -3.12
N GLY A 174 -16.53 -19.74 -2.13
CA GLY A 174 -16.05 -20.35 -0.88
C GLY A 174 -15.28 -21.66 -1.07
N GLU A 175 -15.70 -22.53 -1.95
CA GLU A 175 -15.03 -23.83 -2.20
C GLU A 175 -13.80 -23.69 -3.09
N SER A 176 -13.86 -22.83 -4.08
CA SER A 176 -12.73 -22.58 -5.00
C SER A 176 -11.58 -21.84 -4.31
N SER A 177 -11.84 -21.03 -3.30
CA SER A 177 -10.81 -20.27 -2.58
C SER A 177 -9.72 -21.17 -1.98
N ILE A 178 -10.09 -22.30 -1.41
CA ILE A 178 -9.12 -23.24 -0.86
C ILE A 178 -8.31 -23.93 -1.96
N GLN A 179 -8.94 -24.23 -3.11
CA GLN A 179 -8.26 -24.82 -4.27
C GLN A 179 -7.24 -23.84 -4.86
N ILE A 180 -7.56 -22.53 -4.90
CA ILE A 180 -6.64 -21.47 -5.30
C ILE A 180 -5.40 -21.50 -4.43
N PHE A 181 -5.55 -21.50 -3.09
CA PHE A 181 -4.41 -21.53 -2.18
C PHE A 181 -3.63 -22.84 -2.25
N GLN A 182 -4.30 -23.98 -2.40
CA GLN A 182 -3.63 -25.27 -2.57
C GLN A 182 -2.76 -25.30 -3.83
N LYS A 183 -3.29 -24.85 -4.96
CA LYS A 183 -2.57 -24.83 -6.22
C LYS A 183 -1.43 -23.80 -6.19
N LEU A 184 -1.69 -22.58 -5.67
CA LEU A 184 -0.65 -21.58 -5.51
C LEU A 184 0.52 -22.12 -4.67
N TRP A 185 0.22 -22.76 -3.54
CA TRP A 185 1.24 -23.39 -2.70
C TRP A 185 1.95 -24.54 -3.42
N ALA A 186 1.21 -25.41 -4.11
CA ALA A 186 1.80 -26.57 -4.80
C ALA A 186 2.78 -26.16 -5.90
N GLU A 187 2.48 -25.10 -6.65
CA GLU A 187 3.31 -24.63 -7.76
C GLU A 187 4.41 -23.64 -7.33
N SER A 188 4.36 -23.16 -6.10
CA SER A 188 5.37 -22.23 -5.56
C SER A 188 6.77 -22.83 -5.53
N PRO A 189 7.84 -22.02 -5.69
CA PRO A 189 9.23 -22.47 -5.64
C PRO A 189 9.59 -23.15 -4.31
N ALA A 190 10.43 -24.16 -4.37
CA ALA A 190 10.89 -24.90 -3.17
C ALA A 190 11.59 -23.99 -2.16
N LEU A 191 12.36 -23.01 -2.64
CA LEU A 191 13.03 -22.02 -1.80
C LEU A 191 12.02 -21.19 -1.00
N LEU A 192 10.97 -20.68 -1.65
CA LEU A 192 9.90 -19.94 -0.98
C LEU A 192 9.19 -20.80 0.07
N LYS A 193 8.92 -22.06 -0.26
CA LYS A 193 8.31 -23.02 0.69
C LYS A 193 9.18 -23.27 1.91
N SER A 194 10.51 -23.33 1.75
CA SER A 194 11.45 -23.56 2.86
C SER A 194 11.48 -22.40 3.85
N MET A 195 11.12 -21.18 3.41
CA MET A 195 11.05 -19.98 4.25
C MET A 195 9.81 -19.92 5.14
N LYS A 196 8.90 -20.89 5.05
CA LYS A 196 7.68 -20.93 5.86
C LYS A 196 7.95 -20.82 7.37
N GLY A 197 9.05 -21.42 7.84
CA GLY A 197 9.46 -21.39 9.25
C GLY A 197 9.85 -20.01 9.76
N ASP A 198 10.21 -19.07 8.89
CA ASP A 198 10.65 -17.73 9.27
C ASP A 198 9.50 -16.82 9.71
N GLY A 199 8.24 -17.19 9.42
CA GLY A 199 7.04 -16.39 9.77
C GLY A 199 6.89 -15.09 8.99
N ASN A 200 7.68 -14.88 7.94
CA ASN A 200 7.64 -13.67 7.11
C ASN A 200 6.89 -13.86 5.80
N LEU A 201 6.50 -15.10 5.48
CA LEU A 201 5.64 -15.35 4.33
C LEU A 201 4.25 -14.75 4.56
N VAL A 202 3.69 -14.20 3.50
CA VAL A 202 2.37 -13.59 3.50
C VAL A 202 1.64 -13.94 2.20
N LEU A 203 0.35 -14.20 2.33
CA LEU A 203 -0.59 -14.30 1.23
C LEU A 203 -1.31 -12.95 1.09
N LEU A 204 -0.99 -12.22 0.05
CA LEU A 204 -1.61 -10.95 -0.28
C LEU A 204 -2.74 -11.24 -1.28
N VAL A 205 -3.96 -10.91 -0.90
CA VAL A 205 -5.15 -11.27 -1.67
C VAL A 205 -6.07 -10.07 -1.85
N SER A 206 -6.89 -10.13 -2.89
CA SER A 206 -8.01 -9.19 -3.05
C SER A 206 -9.14 -9.51 -2.06
N SER A 207 -9.96 -8.52 -1.75
CA SER A 207 -11.07 -8.65 -0.81
C SER A 207 -12.01 -9.79 -1.18
N ASP A 208 -12.26 -10.01 -2.47
CA ASP A 208 -13.13 -11.09 -2.97
C ASP A 208 -12.62 -12.47 -2.56
N VAL A 209 -11.32 -12.71 -2.74
CA VAL A 209 -10.67 -13.99 -2.36
C VAL A 209 -10.61 -14.14 -0.85
N TYR A 210 -10.39 -13.04 -0.13
CA TYR A 210 -10.36 -13.03 1.34
C TYR A 210 -11.73 -13.41 1.91
N ASP A 211 -12.79 -12.76 1.44
CA ASP A 211 -14.17 -13.00 1.89
C ASP A 211 -14.67 -14.41 1.51
N ALA A 212 -14.32 -14.88 0.31
CA ALA A 212 -14.64 -16.23 -0.13
C ALA A 212 -14.01 -17.29 0.79
N TYR A 213 -12.76 -17.08 1.20
CA TYR A 213 -12.11 -18.01 2.13
C TYR A 213 -12.68 -17.92 3.54
N ASP A 214 -13.07 -16.75 4.02
CA ASP A 214 -13.73 -16.60 5.32
C ASP A 214 -15.08 -17.31 5.34
N GLN A 215 -15.88 -17.18 4.28
CA GLN A 215 -17.15 -17.92 4.12
C GLN A 215 -16.93 -19.44 4.10
N TYR A 216 -15.85 -19.90 3.43
CA TYR A 216 -15.51 -21.34 3.44
C TYR A 216 -15.23 -21.84 4.86
N LEU A 217 -14.46 -21.09 5.64
CA LEU A 217 -14.15 -21.46 7.03
C LEU A 217 -15.40 -21.48 7.93
N ASP A 218 -16.30 -20.53 7.75
CA ASP A 218 -17.57 -20.47 8.48
C ASP A 218 -18.47 -21.67 8.16
N ALA A 219 -18.55 -22.05 6.87
CA ALA A 219 -19.35 -23.19 6.43
C ALA A 219 -18.85 -24.53 6.97
N HIS A 220 -17.53 -24.66 7.19
CA HIS A 220 -16.89 -25.91 7.60
C HIS A 220 -16.54 -25.95 9.09
N GLY A 221 -16.95 -24.94 9.87
CA GLY A 221 -16.70 -24.87 11.33
C GLY A 221 -15.21 -24.95 11.69
N SER A 222 -14.35 -24.42 10.83
CA SER A 222 -12.90 -24.53 11.00
C SER A 222 -12.36 -23.42 11.91
N ASP A 223 -11.67 -23.78 12.98
CA ASP A 223 -10.96 -22.85 13.89
C ASP A 223 -9.68 -22.26 13.30
N ALA A 224 -9.50 -22.33 11.96
CA ALA A 224 -8.33 -21.77 11.29
C ALA A 224 -8.27 -20.23 11.33
N ALA A 225 -9.32 -19.58 11.82
CA ALA A 225 -9.35 -18.16 12.04
C ALA A 225 -8.94 -17.82 13.47
N TYR A 226 -7.94 -16.98 13.61
CA TYR A 226 -7.52 -16.43 14.90
C TYR A 226 -8.22 -15.09 15.13
N THR A 227 -8.98 -14.96 16.22
CA THR A 227 -9.55 -13.68 16.61
C THR A 227 -8.57 -12.97 17.51
N ASP A 228 -8.05 -11.84 17.09
CA ASP A 228 -7.26 -10.96 17.95
C ASP A 228 -8.16 -10.40 19.04
N LEU A 229 -7.91 -10.81 20.28
CA LEU A 229 -8.68 -10.40 21.45
C LEU A 229 -8.59 -8.89 21.75
N THR A 230 -7.56 -8.22 21.23
CA THR A 230 -7.34 -6.80 21.45
C THR A 230 -8.17 -5.94 20.50
N THR A 231 -8.26 -6.33 19.25
CA THR A 231 -8.93 -5.56 18.19
C THR A 231 -10.30 -6.13 17.83
N GLY A 232 -10.61 -7.35 18.26
CA GLY A 232 -11.81 -8.09 17.86
C GLY A 232 -11.85 -8.47 16.38
N ARG A 233 -10.75 -8.29 15.65
CA ARG A 233 -10.64 -8.64 14.24
C ARG A 233 -10.23 -10.09 14.08
N ARG A 234 -10.84 -10.74 13.09
CA ARG A 234 -10.49 -12.10 12.69
C ARG A 234 -9.28 -12.05 11.76
N GLU A 235 -8.20 -12.71 12.14
CA GLU A 235 -7.04 -12.90 11.27
C GLU A 235 -7.10 -14.27 10.60
N LEU A 236 -7.15 -14.28 9.28
CA LEU A 236 -7.17 -15.51 8.51
C LEU A 236 -5.75 -15.99 8.24
N SER A 237 -5.58 -17.31 8.25
CA SER A 237 -4.31 -17.93 7.88
C SER A 237 -4.55 -19.21 7.08
N TYR A 238 -3.67 -19.47 6.12
CA TYR A 238 -3.63 -20.72 5.37
C TYR A 238 -2.33 -21.46 5.66
N HIS A 239 -2.42 -22.65 6.25
CA HIS A 239 -1.26 -23.44 6.68
C HIS A 239 -0.25 -22.67 7.55
N GLY A 240 -0.69 -21.72 8.38
CA GLY A 240 0.15 -20.88 9.21
C GLY A 240 0.81 -19.71 8.48
N ILE A 241 0.41 -19.43 7.23
CA ILE A 241 0.78 -18.24 6.49
C ILE A 241 -0.36 -17.23 6.63
N LYS A 242 -0.05 -16.02 7.07
CA LYS A 242 -1.05 -14.96 7.26
C LYS A 242 -1.64 -14.53 5.92
N LEU A 243 -2.98 -14.48 5.84
CA LEU A 243 -3.71 -13.82 4.76
C LEU A 243 -3.85 -12.34 5.06
N VAL A 244 -3.65 -11.53 4.05
CA VAL A 244 -3.80 -10.08 4.14
C VAL A 244 -4.61 -9.58 2.94
N ASP A 245 -5.74 -8.95 3.24
CA ASP A 245 -6.48 -8.19 2.25
C ASP A 245 -5.75 -6.87 1.97
N ILE A 246 -5.39 -6.64 0.72
CA ILE A 246 -4.71 -5.41 0.28
C ILE A 246 -5.65 -4.22 0.13
N GLY A 247 -6.99 -4.43 0.17
CA GLY A 247 -8.01 -3.39 0.21
C GLY A 247 -8.03 -2.48 -1.03
N VAL A 248 -7.69 -3.01 -2.22
CA VAL A 248 -7.69 -2.25 -3.49
C VAL A 248 -8.68 -2.79 -4.53
N SER A 249 -9.44 -3.82 -4.19
CA SER A 249 -10.34 -4.51 -5.13
C SER A 249 -11.31 -3.59 -5.84
N HIS A 250 -11.84 -2.58 -5.13
CA HIS A 250 -12.78 -1.60 -5.68
C HIS A 250 -12.15 -0.63 -6.70
N LEU A 251 -10.81 -0.58 -6.81
CA LEU A 251 -10.07 0.33 -7.69
C LEU A 251 -9.36 -0.41 -8.84
N LEU A 252 -9.40 -1.73 -8.90
CA LEU A 252 -8.73 -2.50 -9.93
C LEU A 252 -9.17 -2.08 -11.34
N HIS A 253 -10.45 -1.76 -11.52
CA HIS A 253 -11.00 -1.30 -12.79
C HIS A 253 -10.45 0.04 -13.28
N GLU A 254 -9.78 0.82 -12.44
CA GLU A 254 -9.15 2.10 -12.81
C GLU A 254 -7.78 1.91 -13.46
N THR A 255 -7.24 0.72 -13.39
CA THR A 255 -5.96 0.33 -13.99
C THR A 255 -6.17 -0.87 -14.93
N ASN A 256 -5.12 -1.31 -15.59
CA ASN A 256 -5.19 -2.45 -16.53
C ASN A 256 -5.12 -3.82 -15.83
N ILE A 257 -5.42 -3.86 -14.53
CA ILE A 257 -5.43 -5.09 -13.76
C ILE A 257 -6.86 -5.62 -13.72
N GLU A 258 -7.06 -6.77 -14.32
CA GLU A 258 -8.35 -7.44 -14.34
C GLU A 258 -8.32 -8.69 -13.46
N GLY A 259 -9.43 -8.94 -12.77
CA GLY A 259 -9.63 -10.14 -11.95
C GLY A 259 -9.08 -10.06 -10.53
N PRO A 260 -9.29 -11.14 -9.77
CA PRO A 260 -8.82 -11.28 -8.41
C PRO A 260 -7.30 -11.32 -8.33
N ILE A 261 -6.76 -11.02 -7.16
CA ILE A 261 -5.33 -11.02 -6.88
C ILE A 261 -5.03 -12.04 -5.80
N CYS A 262 -4.01 -12.86 -6.04
CA CYS A 262 -3.47 -13.78 -5.05
C CYS A 262 -1.96 -13.88 -5.23
N ILE A 263 -1.19 -13.39 -4.25
CA ILE A 263 0.27 -13.34 -4.29
C ILE A 263 0.82 -13.97 -3.03
N LEU A 264 1.73 -14.94 -3.19
CA LEU A 264 2.52 -15.49 -2.10
C LEU A 264 3.95 -14.99 -2.20
N THR A 265 4.42 -14.33 -1.16
CA THR A 265 5.79 -13.79 -1.10
C THR A 265 6.27 -13.61 0.34
N ASP A 266 7.56 -13.35 0.52
CA ASP A 266 8.09 -12.80 1.76
C ASP A 266 7.86 -11.28 1.78
N ARG A 267 7.21 -10.77 2.85
CA ARG A 267 6.92 -9.32 2.98
C ARG A 267 8.17 -8.44 2.90
N ARG A 268 9.35 -8.94 3.27
CA ARG A 268 10.63 -8.23 3.20
C ARG A 268 11.16 -8.09 1.78
N ASN A 269 10.62 -8.86 0.85
CA ASN A 269 10.95 -8.84 -0.57
C ASN A 269 10.34 -7.64 -1.30
N LEU A 270 9.29 -7.06 -0.72
CA LEU A 270 8.63 -5.87 -1.24
C LEU A 270 9.26 -4.62 -0.61
N VAL A 271 9.61 -3.65 -1.45
CA VAL A 271 10.25 -2.41 -1.00
C VAL A 271 9.53 -1.21 -1.57
N LEU A 272 9.17 -0.28 -0.70
CA LEU A 272 8.69 1.05 -1.05
C LEU A 272 9.81 2.05 -0.71
N ALA A 273 10.18 2.90 -1.64
CA ALA A 273 11.17 3.94 -1.44
C ALA A 273 10.52 5.32 -1.56
N VAL A 274 10.83 6.20 -0.61
CA VAL A 274 10.36 7.59 -0.57
C VAL A 274 11.53 8.51 -0.23
N ASN A 275 11.48 9.76 -0.71
CA ASN A 275 12.53 10.73 -0.41
C ASN A 275 12.26 11.56 0.85
N THR A 276 11.18 11.28 1.56
CA THR A 276 10.79 11.97 2.79
C THR A 276 11.35 11.27 4.02
N ALA A 277 11.45 11.99 5.14
CA ALA A 277 11.96 11.43 6.40
C ALA A 277 10.95 10.50 7.08
N ASP A 278 9.65 10.75 6.84
CA ASP A 278 8.55 9.99 7.43
C ASP A 278 7.57 9.53 6.34
N TYR A 279 6.84 8.46 6.61
CA TYR A 279 5.76 7.98 5.75
C TYR A 279 4.40 8.35 6.36
N PRO A 280 3.50 8.95 5.61
CA PRO A 280 3.50 9.43 4.22
C PRO A 280 4.14 10.81 4.03
N GLY A 281 5.10 11.18 4.85
CA GLY A 281 5.70 12.48 5.03
C GLY A 281 6.03 13.20 3.73
N SER A 282 5.15 14.10 3.33
CA SER A 282 5.42 15.11 2.32
C SER A 282 5.29 16.48 2.95
N GLU A 283 6.19 17.40 2.63
CA GLU A 283 6.03 18.80 3.02
C GLU A 283 4.84 19.37 2.27
N VAL A 284 3.75 19.63 2.99
CA VAL A 284 2.57 20.31 2.45
C VAL A 284 2.77 21.81 2.67
N ARG A 285 2.64 22.57 1.59
CA ARG A 285 2.62 24.02 1.63
C ARG A 285 1.24 24.52 1.25
N MET A 286 0.67 25.37 2.08
CA MET A 286 -0.55 26.10 1.83
C MET A 286 -0.24 27.58 1.61
N TRP A 287 -0.93 28.23 0.70
CA TRP A 287 -0.89 29.67 0.46
C TRP A 287 -2.20 30.15 -0.15
N TYR A 288 -2.55 31.39 0.16
CA TYR A 288 -3.67 32.09 -0.49
C TYR A 288 -3.21 32.71 -1.81
N ASN A 289 -3.98 32.50 -2.87
CA ASN A 289 -3.79 33.15 -4.16
C ASN A 289 -4.86 34.24 -4.34
N PRO A 290 -4.49 35.55 -4.26
CA PRO A 290 -5.43 36.65 -4.34
C PRO A 290 -6.02 36.83 -5.75
N ASP A 291 -5.33 36.37 -6.80
CA ASP A 291 -5.82 36.55 -8.18
C ASP A 291 -7.05 35.68 -8.47
N ASP A 292 -7.09 34.48 -7.92
CA ASP A 292 -8.19 33.52 -8.10
C ASP A 292 -9.08 33.41 -6.85
N MET A 293 -8.75 34.11 -5.76
CA MET A 293 -9.40 34.02 -4.44
C MET A 293 -9.48 32.58 -3.92
N GLU A 294 -8.41 31.80 -4.15
CA GLU A 294 -8.31 30.40 -3.78
C GLU A 294 -7.20 30.17 -2.76
N ASN A 295 -7.47 29.28 -1.81
CA ASN A 295 -6.45 28.69 -0.96
C ASN A 295 -5.89 27.47 -1.68
N ARG A 296 -4.57 27.42 -1.89
CA ARG A 296 -3.90 26.36 -2.63
C ARG A 296 -2.97 25.56 -1.73
N GLN A 297 -3.03 24.28 -1.87
CA GLN A 297 -2.11 23.35 -1.20
C GLN A 297 -1.30 22.58 -2.22
N ARG A 298 -0.04 22.34 -1.94
CA ARG A 298 0.85 21.55 -2.79
C ARG A 298 1.84 20.75 -1.97
N ALA A 299 2.05 19.51 -2.42
CA ALA A 299 3.12 18.64 -1.96
C ALA A 299 3.92 18.11 -3.17
N ILE A 300 5.24 17.99 -3.04
CA ILE A 300 6.11 17.41 -4.05
C ILE A 300 7.06 16.44 -3.34
N PHE A 301 7.10 15.20 -3.81
CA PHE A 301 7.97 14.16 -3.27
C PHE A 301 8.38 13.15 -4.35
N LEU A 302 9.30 12.26 -4.01
CA LEU A 302 9.71 11.15 -4.86
C LEU A 302 9.26 9.86 -4.20
N ALA A 303 8.65 8.96 -4.98
CA ALA A 303 8.30 7.64 -4.52
C ALA A 303 8.45 6.61 -5.63
N GLY A 304 8.67 5.37 -5.24
CA GLY A 304 8.72 4.23 -6.14
C GLY A 304 8.71 2.93 -5.35
N CYS A 305 8.33 1.84 -5.98
CA CYS A 305 8.34 0.53 -5.36
C CYS A 305 9.13 -0.47 -6.21
N GLU A 306 9.67 -1.52 -5.56
CA GLU A 306 10.40 -2.56 -6.26
C GLU A 306 10.29 -3.92 -5.54
N VAL A 307 10.39 -4.99 -6.31
CA VAL A 307 10.49 -6.36 -5.82
C VAL A 307 11.96 -6.77 -5.90
N LEU A 308 12.56 -7.14 -4.78
CA LEU A 308 13.99 -7.39 -4.70
C LEU A 308 14.40 -8.66 -5.43
N ASP A 309 13.69 -9.75 -5.17
CA ASP A 309 13.94 -11.06 -5.76
C ASP A 309 12.65 -11.64 -6.36
N GLU A 310 12.60 -11.71 -7.66
CA GLU A 310 11.46 -12.22 -8.42
C GLU A 310 11.22 -13.70 -8.18
N THR A 311 12.27 -14.47 -7.89
CA THR A 311 12.18 -15.93 -7.69
C THR A 311 11.49 -16.31 -6.37
N LEU A 312 11.34 -15.35 -5.45
CA LEU A 312 10.66 -15.51 -4.17
C LEU A 312 9.20 -15.04 -4.21
N VAL A 313 8.59 -15.07 -5.37
CA VAL A 313 7.20 -14.65 -5.56
C VAL A 313 6.43 -15.64 -6.41
N SER A 314 5.21 -15.96 -5.96
CA SER A 314 4.23 -16.70 -6.76
C SER A 314 2.98 -15.86 -6.91
N VAL A 315 2.54 -15.69 -8.15
CA VAL A 315 1.42 -14.82 -8.53
C VAL A 315 0.34 -15.63 -9.21
N GLY A 316 -0.90 -15.52 -8.74
CA GLY A 316 -2.06 -16.09 -9.41
C GLY A 316 -2.51 -15.21 -10.57
N LYS A 317 -2.70 -15.80 -11.74
CA LYS A 317 -3.31 -15.19 -12.93
C LYS A 317 -4.69 -15.77 -13.15
N PHE A 318 -5.72 -14.93 -13.13
CA PHE A 318 -7.13 -15.31 -13.32
C PHE A 318 -7.64 -15.04 -14.74
N GLN A 319 -6.75 -14.70 -15.65
CA GLN A 319 -7.00 -14.43 -17.08
C GLN A 319 -6.09 -15.24 -17.96
#